data_2f2fba14694d7d5750391f0da334be47
#
_entry.id   2f2fba14694d7d5750391f0da334be47
#
_cell.length_a   1.000
_cell.length_b   1.000
_cell.length_c   1.000
_cell.angle_alpha   90.00
_cell.angle_beta   90.00
_cell.angle_gamma   90.00
#
_symmetry.space_group_name_H-M   'P 1'
#
loop_
_entity.id
_entity.type
_entity.pdbx_description
1 polymer ?
#
loop_
_entity_poly.entity_id
_entity_poly.type
_entity_poly.pdbx_seq_one_letter_code
_entity_poly.pdbx_strand_id
1 'polypeptide(L)'
;MTRHDTVTDEVRDATSLYSLGLLDFEEASRFEAHLDACPVCKAELRACNEVLGELALSAPVVSPPPRVKQELLRRSLLPAALVRAGEGEWKATPFPGVEVKQLFVDPATLNVTSLVRLQPGAIYPPHRHVSFEHCYVIEGDVVSTDRALFAGDYEVNGPNSDHSAITSTKGCLLLIINNQRDQLLV
;
A
#
# COMPACT_ATOMS: atom_id res chain seq x y z
N MET A 1 6.48 -15.79 -26.51
CA MET A 1 7.21 -17.08 -26.54
C MET A 1 6.19 -18.22 -26.74
N THR A 2 6.53 -19.23 -27.56
CA THR A 2 5.70 -20.42 -27.76
C THR A 2 5.80 -21.35 -26.56
N ARG A 3 4.70 -22.06 -26.27
CA ARG A 3 4.67 -23.11 -25.24
C ARG A 3 5.61 -24.24 -25.61
N HIS A 4 6.39 -24.74 -24.65
CA HIS A 4 7.28 -25.87 -24.84
C HIS A 4 6.59 -27.19 -24.47
N ASP A 5 6.86 -28.26 -25.25
CA ASP A 5 6.35 -29.60 -24.95
C ASP A 5 7.38 -30.42 -24.17
N THR A 6 8.66 -30.05 -24.26
CA THR A 6 9.78 -30.73 -23.60
C THR A 6 10.80 -29.70 -23.10
N VAL A 7 11.65 -30.12 -22.16
CA VAL A 7 12.80 -29.33 -21.72
C VAL A 7 13.89 -29.41 -22.75
N THR A 8 14.21 -28.29 -23.38
CA THR A 8 15.36 -28.14 -24.30
C THR A 8 16.52 -27.47 -23.56
N ASP A 9 17.70 -27.46 -24.15
CA ASP A 9 18.86 -26.76 -23.59
C ASP A 9 18.60 -25.25 -23.43
N GLU A 10 17.88 -24.64 -24.39
CA GLU A 10 17.47 -23.23 -24.32
C GLU A 10 16.54 -22.96 -23.13
N VAL A 11 15.63 -23.91 -22.82
CA VAL A 11 14.76 -23.83 -21.65
C VAL A 11 15.58 -23.92 -20.35
N ARG A 12 16.56 -24.83 -20.30
CA ARG A 12 17.46 -24.95 -19.13
C ARG A 12 18.31 -23.72 -18.92
N ASP A 13 18.89 -23.18 -19.97
CA ASP A 13 19.71 -21.98 -19.90
C ASP A 13 18.88 -20.80 -19.40
N ALA A 14 17.70 -20.56 -19.99
CA ALA A 14 16.83 -19.47 -19.58
C ALA A 14 16.36 -19.60 -18.13
N THR A 15 15.94 -20.81 -17.70
CA THR A 15 15.51 -21.05 -16.32
C THR A 15 16.67 -20.90 -15.32
N SER A 16 17.87 -21.35 -15.69
CA SER A 16 19.06 -21.26 -14.86
C SER A 16 19.50 -19.81 -14.68
N LEU A 17 19.57 -19.05 -15.78
CA LEU A 17 19.90 -17.63 -15.74
C LEU A 17 18.89 -16.82 -14.93
N TYR A 18 17.59 -17.11 -15.11
CA TYR A 18 16.53 -16.48 -14.33
C TYR A 18 16.65 -16.80 -12.83
N SER A 19 16.86 -18.09 -12.48
CA SER A 19 17.01 -18.54 -11.09
C SER A 19 18.22 -17.89 -10.38
N LEU A 20 19.28 -17.61 -11.13
CA LEU A 20 20.48 -16.94 -10.65
C LEU A 20 20.39 -15.41 -10.65
N GLY A 21 19.29 -14.84 -11.15
CA GLY A 21 19.12 -13.38 -11.26
C GLY A 21 20.06 -12.74 -12.29
N LEU A 22 20.46 -13.47 -13.33
CA LEU A 22 21.41 -13.04 -14.35
C LEU A 22 20.76 -12.53 -15.64
N LEU A 23 19.43 -12.63 -15.77
CA LEU A 23 18.70 -12.00 -16.87
C LEU A 23 18.57 -10.49 -16.61
N ASP A 24 18.58 -9.71 -17.67
CA ASP A 24 18.23 -8.30 -17.57
C ASP A 24 16.71 -8.13 -17.29
N PHE A 25 16.30 -6.89 -17.00
CA PHE A 25 14.91 -6.60 -16.64
C PHE A 25 13.91 -6.99 -17.73
N GLU A 26 14.26 -6.74 -18.99
CA GLU A 26 13.36 -7.01 -20.11
C GLU A 26 13.26 -8.53 -20.41
N GLU A 27 14.38 -9.22 -20.31
CA GLU A 27 14.45 -10.68 -20.44
C GLU A 27 13.69 -11.39 -19.32
N ALA A 28 13.90 -10.96 -18.06
CA ALA A 28 13.21 -11.51 -16.91
C ALA A 28 11.69 -11.31 -17.03
N SER A 29 11.22 -10.10 -17.38
CA SER A 29 9.79 -9.81 -17.58
C SER A 29 9.16 -10.67 -18.69
N ARG A 30 9.89 -10.88 -19.78
CA ARG A 30 9.42 -11.77 -20.86
C ARG A 30 9.36 -13.24 -20.43
N PHE A 31 10.33 -13.66 -19.62
CA PHE A 31 10.35 -15.02 -19.09
C PHE A 31 9.23 -15.25 -18.07
N GLU A 32 8.98 -14.31 -17.17
CA GLU A 32 7.86 -14.34 -16.21
C GLU A 32 6.51 -14.44 -16.90
N ALA A 33 6.26 -13.61 -17.90
CA ALA A 33 5.04 -13.67 -18.71
C ALA A 33 4.88 -15.04 -19.44
N HIS A 34 5.99 -15.65 -19.85
CA HIS A 34 5.98 -16.99 -20.47
C HIS A 34 5.68 -18.09 -19.43
N LEU A 35 6.21 -18.00 -18.23
CA LEU A 35 5.96 -18.96 -17.15
C LEU A 35 4.46 -19.15 -16.90
N ASP A 36 3.66 -18.09 -16.99
CA ASP A 36 2.21 -18.20 -16.76
C ASP A 36 1.51 -19.18 -17.70
N ALA A 37 2.00 -19.31 -18.90
CA ALA A 37 1.41 -20.14 -19.95
C ALA A 37 2.14 -21.49 -20.17
N CYS A 38 3.36 -21.68 -19.62
CA CYS A 38 4.18 -22.86 -19.92
C CYS A 38 4.49 -23.73 -18.69
N PRO A 39 3.77 -24.85 -18.50
CA PRO A 39 4.02 -25.75 -17.37
C PRO A 39 5.41 -26.43 -17.39
N VAL A 40 5.99 -26.62 -18.57
CA VAL A 40 7.34 -27.21 -18.74
C VAL A 40 8.39 -26.28 -18.11
N CYS A 41 8.35 -24.98 -18.43
CA CYS A 41 9.28 -24.01 -17.86
C CYS A 41 9.02 -23.80 -16.35
N LYS A 42 7.77 -23.85 -15.89
CA LYS A 42 7.46 -23.82 -14.44
C LYS A 42 8.08 -25.01 -13.70
N ALA A 43 8.01 -26.21 -14.26
CA ALA A 43 8.58 -27.40 -13.65
C ALA A 43 10.11 -27.34 -13.61
N GLU A 44 10.74 -26.92 -14.70
CA GLU A 44 12.20 -26.77 -14.77
C GLU A 44 12.70 -25.69 -13.81
N LEU A 45 11.99 -24.55 -13.71
CA LEU A 45 12.34 -23.50 -12.75
C LEU A 45 12.28 -24.00 -11.30
N ARG A 46 11.29 -24.83 -10.96
CA ARG A 46 11.23 -25.45 -9.61
C ARG A 46 12.43 -26.34 -9.36
N ALA A 47 12.79 -27.20 -10.32
CA ALA A 47 13.95 -28.06 -10.21
C ALA A 47 15.26 -27.26 -10.04
N CYS A 48 15.44 -26.20 -10.82
CA CYS A 48 16.58 -25.29 -10.67
C CYS A 48 16.62 -24.66 -9.25
N ASN A 49 15.50 -24.16 -8.77
CA ASN A 49 15.43 -23.53 -7.44
C ASN A 49 15.67 -24.53 -6.30
N GLU A 50 15.25 -25.80 -6.44
CA GLU A 50 15.55 -26.86 -5.48
C GLU A 50 17.06 -27.11 -5.39
N VAL A 51 17.73 -27.26 -6.53
CA VAL A 51 19.20 -27.43 -6.59
C VAL A 51 19.94 -26.23 -6.00
N LEU A 52 19.50 -25.00 -6.31
CA LEU A 52 20.08 -23.78 -5.74
C LEU A 52 19.86 -23.70 -4.22
N GLY A 53 18.71 -24.17 -3.73
CA GLY A 53 18.42 -24.28 -2.30
C GLY A 53 19.38 -25.24 -1.58
N GLU A 54 19.62 -26.43 -2.14
CA GLU A 54 20.58 -27.39 -1.61
C GLU A 54 22.02 -26.85 -1.66
N LEU A 55 22.39 -26.18 -2.75
CA LEU A 55 23.69 -25.54 -2.88
C LEU A 55 23.88 -24.44 -1.84
N ALA A 56 22.86 -23.64 -1.59
CA ALA A 56 22.89 -22.59 -0.56
C ALA A 56 23.11 -23.18 0.85
N LEU A 57 22.53 -24.34 1.16
CA LEU A 57 22.74 -25.03 2.43
C LEU A 57 24.18 -25.58 2.59
N SER A 58 24.92 -25.77 1.49
CA SER A 58 26.33 -26.18 1.55
C SER A 58 27.29 -25.02 1.80
N ALA A 59 26.83 -23.79 1.68
CA ALA A 59 27.63 -22.60 1.92
C ALA A 59 27.95 -22.41 3.42
N PRO A 60 29.10 -21.81 3.78
CA PRO A 60 29.39 -21.49 5.16
C PRO A 60 28.28 -20.62 5.77
N VAL A 61 27.87 -20.96 7.00
CA VAL A 61 26.87 -20.17 7.72
C VAL A 61 27.44 -18.78 8.04
N VAL A 62 26.82 -17.76 7.47
CA VAL A 62 27.14 -16.36 7.75
C VAL A 62 26.02 -15.78 8.63
N SER A 63 26.39 -15.37 9.85
CA SER A 63 25.43 -14.68 10.72
C SER A 63 25.07 -13.31 10.13
N PRO A 64 23.77 -13.02 9.90
CA PRO A 64 23.38 -11.72 9.42
C PRO A 64 23.69 -10.64 10.46
N PRO A 65 23.98 -9.40 10.05
CA PRO A 65 24.15 -8.30 10.99
C PRO A 65 22.91 -8.15 11.90
N PRO A 66 23.10 -7.78 13.18
CA PRO A 66 21.98 -7.67 14.15
C PRO A 66 20.82 -6.79 13.65
N ARG A 67 21.13 -5.76 12.87
CA ARG A 67 20.14 -4.86 12.23
C ARG A 67 19.15 -5.60 11.32
N VAL A 68 19.58 -6.67 10.62
CA VAL A 68 18.71 -7.43 9.71
C VAL A 68 17.63 -8.16 10.52
N LYS A 69 18.02 -8.81 11.62
CA LYS A 69 17.07 -9.46 12.52
C LYS A 69 16.09 -8.45 13.12
N GLN A 70 16.59 -7.31 13.58
CA GLN A 70 15.75 -6.26 14.16
C GLN A 70 14.74 -5.73 13.13
N GLU A 71 15.17 -5.49 11.90
CA GLU A 71 14.28 -5.00 10.83
C GLU A 71 13.24 -6.03 10.42
N LEU A 72 13.62 -7.31 10.30
CA LEU A 72 12.67 -8.39 10.02
C LEU A 72 11.64 -8.54 11.14
N LEU A 73 12.08 -8.51 12.41
CA LEU A 73 11.18 -8.55 13.54
C LEU A 73 10.26 -7.32 13.59
N ARG A 74 10.80 -6.13 13.31
CA ARG A 74 9.99 -4.90 13.22
C ARG A 74 8.89 -5.00 12.17
N ARG A 75 9.21 -5.54 10.98
CA ARG A 75 8.23 -5.75 9.90
C ARG A 75 7.22 -6.86 10.23
N SER A 76 7.66 -7.91 10.90
CA SER A 76 6.82 -9.05 11.30
C SER A 76 5.94 -8.73 12.52
N LEU A 77 6.39 -7.83 13.39
CA LEU A 77 5.70 -7.43 14.62
C LEU A 77 4.87 -6.15 14.44
N LEU A 78 4.60 -5.70 13.21
CA LEU A 78 3.56 -4.71 13.00
C LEU A 78 2.28 -5.32 13.58
N PRO A 79 1.77 -4.83 14.71
CA PRO A 79 0.57 -5.38 15.29
C PRO A 79 -0.54 -5.25 14.26
N ALA A 80 -1.26 -6.34 14.03
CA ALA A 80 -2.52 -6.23 13.33
C ALA A 80 -3.38 -5.27 14.14
N ALA A 81 -3.55 -4.05 13.65
CA ALA A 81 -4.41 -3.07 14.30
C ALA A 81 -5.86 -3.51 14.06
N LEU A 82 -6.53 -3.92 15.13
CA LEU A 82 -7.95 -4.18 15.11
C LEU A 82 -8.64 -3.13 16.00
N VAL A 83 -9.44 -2.28 15.39
CA VAL A 83 -10.30 -1.32 16.10
C VAL A 83 -11.75 -1.70 15.85
N ARG A 84 -12.45 -2.14 16.88
CA ARG A 84 -13.87 -2.50 16.78
C ARG A 84 -14.72 -1.23 16.71
N ALA A 85 -15.93 -1.35 16.18
CA ALA A 85 -16.84 -0.20 15.97
C ALA A 85 -17.07 0.65 17.23
N GLY A 86 -17.18 0.00 18.40
CA GLY A 86 -17.34 0.69 19.69
C GLY A 86 -16.05 1.17 20.35
N GLU A 87 -14.90 0.85 19.78
CA GLU A 87 -13.58 1.22 20.35
C GLU A 87 -13.04 2.51 19.75
N GLY A 88 -12.13 3.15 20.48
CA GLY A 88 -11.53 4.43 20.10
C GLY A 88 -12.44 5.64 20.38
N GLU A 89 -11.83 6.74 20.64
CA GLU A 89 -12.51 7.99 20.98
C GLU A 89 -12.64 8.91 19.78
N TRP A 90 -13.81 9.54 19.65
CA TRP A 90 -13.98 10.70 18.80
C TRP A 90 -13.40 11.94 19.48
N LYS A 91 -12.52 12.63 18.79
CA LYS A 91 -11.87 13.85 19.28
C LYS A 91 -12.35 15.04 18.45
N ALA A 92 -12.79 16.08 19.15
CA ALA A 92 -13.08 17.34 18.50
C ALA A 92 -11.78 17.90 17.89
N THR A 93 -11.90 18.48 16.71
CA THR A 93 -10.82 19.24 16.08
C THR A 93 -10.95 20.74 16.42
N PRO A 94 -9.97 21.58 16.10
CA PRO A 94 -10.13 23.04 16.19
C PRO A 94 -11.24 23.61 15.28
N PHE A 95 -11.78 22.82 14.38
CA PHE A 95 -12.80 23.23 13.41
C PHE A 95 -14.19 22.83 13.93
N PRO A 96 -15.09 23.79 14.20
CA PRO A 96 -16.40 23.49 14.75
C PRO A 96 -17.19 22.50 13.89
N GLY A 97 -17.75 21.47 14.52
CA GLY A 97 -18.53 20.43 13.83
C GLY A 97 -17.70 19.39 13.08
N VAL A 98 -16.37 19.39 13.24
CA VAL A 98 -15.47 18.37 12.68
C VAL A 98 -14.87 17.55 13.81
N GLU A 99 -15.09 16.24 13.76
CA GLU A 99 -14.55 15.28 14.72
C GLU A 99 -13.75 14.19 14.00
N VAL A 100 -12.70 13.72 14.65
CA VAL A 100 -11.81 12.68 14.13
C VAL A 100 -11.73 11.51 15.12
N LYS A 101 -11.82 10.29 14.58
CA LYS A 101 -11.49 9.06 15.29
C LYS A 101 -10.31 8.40 14.58
N GLN A 102 -9.14 8.48 15.21
CA GLN A 102 -7.94 7.86 14.69
C GLN A 102 -8.00 6.34 14.86
N LEU A 103 -7.82 5.60 13.78
CA LEU A 103 -7.83 4.14 13.76
C LEU A 103 -6.42 3.56 13.83
N PHE A 104 -5.48 4.14 13.06
CA PHE A 104 -4.11 3.67 12.98
C PHE A 104 -3.16 4.80 12.59
N VAL A 105 -1.94 4.74 13.11
CA VAL A 105 -0.80 5.57 12.65
C VAL A 105 0.32 4.63 12.25
N ASP A 106 0.80 4.76 11.03
CA ASP A 106 2.02 4.10 10.60
C ASP A 106 3.23 4.85 11.16
N PRO A 107 4.00 4.24 12.08
CA PRO A 107 5.13 4.91 12.71
C PRO A 107 6.30 5.16 11.75
N ALA A 108 6.35 4.48 10.61
CA ALA A 108 7.42 4.62 9.63
C ALA A 108 7.17 5.77 8.65
N THR A 109 5.92 5.95 8.23
CA THR A 109 5.54 6.94 7.22
C THR A 109 4.82 8.15 7.80
N LEU A 110 4.31 8.04 9.03
CA LEU A 110 3.40 8.99 9.67
C LEU A 110 2.05 9.13 8.94
N ASN A 111 1.70 8.15 8.11
CA ASN A 111 0.36 8.10 7.56
C ASN A 111 -0.63 7.68 8.63
N VAL A 112 -1.77 8.33 8.61
CA VAL A 112 -2.86 8.13 9.57
C VAL A 112 -4.08 7.61 8.83
N THR A 113 -4.69 6.56 9.36
CA THR A 113 -6.02 6.11 8.95
C THR A 113 -7.02 6.58 9.99
N SER A 114 -8.00 7.35 9.58
CA SER A 114 -9.00 7.97 10.47
C SER A 114 -10.40 7.87 9.90
N LEU A 115 -11.39 7.82 10.79
CA LEU A 115 -12.73 8.24 10.48
C LEU A 115 -12.87 9.73 10.79
N VAL A 116 -13.44 10.48 9.86
CA VAL A 116 -13.71 11.91 10.00
C VAL A 116 -15.21 12.13 9.84
N ARG A 117 -15.80 12.85 10.81
CA ARG A 117 -17.20 13.22 10.78
C ARG A 117 -17.32 14.73 10.65
N LEU A 118 -18.11 15.18 9.69
CA LEU A 118 -18.52 16.57 9.57
C LEU A 118 -20.01 16.68 9.89
N GLN A 119 -20.36 17.64 10.72
CA GLN A 119 -21.76 18.04 10.91
C GLN A 119 -22.25 18.84 9.69
N PRO A 120 -23.58 18.93 9.47
CA PRO A 120 -24.11 19.79 8.39
C PRO A 120 -23.59 21.22 8.50
N GLY A 121 -23.01 21.72 7.41
CA GLY A 121 -22.42 23.05 7.34
C GLY A 121 -21.06 23.22 8.00
N ALA A 122 -20.48 22.19 8.60
CA ALA A 122 -19.11 22.23 9.10
C ALA A 122 -18.12 22.44 7.95
N ILE A 123 -17.04 23.14 8.21
CA ILE A 123 -16.01 23.47 7.23
C ILE A 123 -14.67 22.94 7.74
N TYR A 124 -14.02 22.12 6.91
CA TYR A 124 -12.61 21.79 7.09
C TYR A 124 -11.78 22.68 6.14
N PRO A 125 -10.74 23.37 6.65
CA PRO A 125 -10.04 24.40 5.88
C PRO A 125 -9.24 23.86 4.71
N PRO A 126 -8.81 24.73 3.79
CA PRO A 126 -7.89 24.37 2.72
C PRO A 126 -6.58 23.83 3.29
N HIS A 127 -6.03 22.82 2.62
CA HIS A 127 -4.78 22.19 3.08
C HIS A 127 -4.00 21.62 1.91
N ARG A 128 -2.70 21.38 2.16
CA ARG A 128 -1.76 20.77 1.22
C ARG A 128 -1.35 19.40 1.69
N HIS A 129 -1.40 18.44 0.79
CA HIS A 129 -1.00 17.06 1.05
C HIS A 129 0.52 16.88 0.94
N VAL A 130 1.15 16.31 1.97
CA VAL A 130 2.57 15.92 1.95
C VAL A 130 2.77 14.57 1.26
N SER A 131 1.77 13.69 1.36
CA SER A 131 1.75 12.39 0.68
C SER A 131 0.41 12.20 -0.04
N PHE A 132 0.14 10.99 -0.51
CA PHE A 132 -1.21 10.68 -1.01
C PHE A 132 -2.22 10.77 0.12
N GLU A 133 -3.35 11.46 -0.14
CA GLU A 133 -4.56 11.35 0.66
C GLU A 133 -5.57 10.47 -0.07
N HIS A 134 -6.15 9.53 0.66
CA HIS A 134 -7.26 8.71 0.19
C HIS A 134 -8.50 9.07 0.99
N CYS A 135 -9.58 9.39 0.30
CA CYS A 135 -10.87 9.71 0.87
C CYS A 135 -11.93 8.75 0.34
N TYR A 136 -12.61 8.04 1.24
CA TYR A 136 -13.79 7.24 0.91
C TYR A 136 -14.98 7.77 1.69
N VAL A 137 -16.06 8.10 0.99
CA VAL A 137 -17.30 8.59 1.61
C VAL A 137 -18.13 7.38 2.06
N ILE A 138 -18.22 7.18 3.40
CA ILE A 138 -19.03 6.11 3.99
C ILE A 138 -20.50 6.51 4.01
N GLU A 139 -20.77 7.76 4.44
CA GLU A 139 -22.13 8.30 4.57
C GLU A 139 -22.15 9.78 4.22
N GLY A 140 -23.28 10.26 3.70
CA GLY A 140 -23.51 11.68 3.45
C GLY A 140 -22.89 12.20 2.17
N ASP A 141 -22.46 13.45 2.22
CA ASP A 141 -21.89 14.20 1.08
C ASP A 141 -20.70 15.03 1.49
N VAL A 142 -19.75 15.18 0.58
CA VAL A 142 -18.60 16.07 0.71
C VAL A 142 -18.61 17.02 -0.47
N VAL A 143 -18.54 18.32 -0.20
CA VAL A 143 -18.57 19.37 -1.22
C VAL A 143 -17.29 20.19 -1.10
N SER A 144 -16.58 20.32 -2.20
CA SER A 144 -15.45 21.23 -2.38
C SER A 144 -15.78 22.24 -3.49
N THR A 145 -14.86 23.13 -3.79
CA THR A 145 -15.10 24.22 -4.79
C THR A 145 -15.38 23.65 -6.19
N ASP A 146 -14.79 22.54 -6.56
CA ASP A 146 -14.76 22.00 -7.91
C ASP A 146 -15.56 20.69 -8.07
N ARG A 147 -15.97 20.05 -6.95
CA ARG A 147 -16.65 18.76 -7.01
C ARG A 147 -17.50 18.46 -5.77
N ALA A 148 -18.40 17.50 -5.92
CA ALA A 148 -19.14 16.88 -4.83
C ALA A 148 -18.96 15.36 -4.89
N LEU A 149 -18.76 14.75 -3.73
CA LEU A 149 -18.67 13.30 -3.54
C LEU A 149 -19.84 12.84 -2.67
N PHE A 150 -20.32 11.64 -2.90
CA PHE A 150 -21.45 11.03 -2.21
C PHE A 150 -21.06 9.66 -1.63
N ALA A 151 -21.88 9.13 -0.76
CA ALA A 151 -21.66 7.80 -0.15
C ALA A 151 -21.34 6.75 -1.23
N GLY A 152 -20.19 6.06 -1.07
CA GLY A 152 -19.64 5.10 -2.01
C GLY A 152 -18.56 5.66 -2.93
N ASP A 153 -18.42 6.98 -3.03
CA ASP A 153 -17.37 7.60 -3.84
C ASP A 153 -16.01 7.51 -3.16
N TYR A 154 -14.99 7.41 -4.00
CA TYR A 154 -13.59 7.37 -3.60
C TYR A 154 -12.77 8.38 -4.40
N GLU A 155 -11.92 9.10 -3.69
CA GLU A 155 -11.00 10.06 -4.25
C GLU A 155 -9.57 9.83 -3.76
N VAL A 156 -8.59 10.13 -4.59
CA VAL A 156 -7.19 10.20 -4.20
C VAL A 156 -6.57 11.51 -4.64
N ASN A 157 -5.92 12.21 -3.72
CA ASN A 157 -5.16 13.42 -3.95
C ASN A 157 -3.66 13.11 -3.85
N GLY A 158 -2.88 13.59 -4.83
CA GLY A 158 -1.44 13.32 -4.90
C GLY A 158 -0.61 14.19 -3.97
N PRO A 159 0.66 13.82 -3.73
CA PRO A 159 1.59 14.65 -2.97
C PRO A 159 1.75 16.04 -3.57
N ASN A 160 1.86 17.06 -2.71
CA ASN A 160 1.97 18.48 -3.05
C ASN A 160 0.75 19.08 -3.77
N SER A 161 -0.38 18.36 -3.82
CA SER A 161 -1.64 18.95 -4.25
C SER A 161 -2.28 19.75 -3.14
N ASP A 162 -3.00 20.82 -3.52
CA ASP A 162 -3.80 21.63 -2.61
C ASP A 162 -5.25 21.20 -2.69
N HIS A 163 -5.87 21.04 -1.54
CA HIS A 163 -7.31 20.82 -1.44
C HIS A 163 -8.00 22.10 -0.99
N SER A 164 -9.06 22.49 -1.67
CA SER A 164 -9.91 23.60 -1.23
C SER A 164 -10.67 23.25 0.04
N ALA A 165 -11.26 24.24 0.70
CA ALA A 165 -12.11 23.98 1.86
C ALA A 165 -13.21 22.97 1.49
N ILE A 166 -13.43 22.01 2.38
CA ILE A 166 -14.50 21.01 2.23
C ILE A 166 -15.61 21.27 3.25
N THR A 167 -16.82 21.02 2.83
CA THR A 167 -18.01 21.08 3.68
C THR A 167 -18.93 19.92 3.39
N SER A 168 -19.93 19.72 4.23
CA SER A 168 -21.02 18.77 3.98
C SER A 168 -22.36 19.46 4.17
N THR A 169 -23.29 19.21 3.25
CA THR A 169 -24.61 19.81 3.35
C THR A 169 -25.53 19.09 4.34
N LYS A 170 -25.38 17.78 4.43
CA LYS A 170 -26.22 16.92 5.28
C LYS A 170 -25.46 16.28 6.45
N GLY A 171 -24.16 16.54 6.54
CA GLY A 171 -23.23 15.80 7.36
C GLY A 171 -22.66 14.60 6.63
N CYS A 172 -21.44 14.20 6.99
CA CYS A 172 -20.81 13.04 6.39
C CYS A 172 -19.96 12.24 7.38
N LEU A 173 -19.69 11.01 7.00
CA LEU A 173 -18.71 10.13 7.61
C LEU A 173 -17.74 9.68 6.52
N LEU A 174 -16.45 9.92 6.74
CA LEU A 174 -15.38 9.64 5.80
C LEU A 174 -14.38 8.66 6.40
N LEU A 175 -13.82 7.79 5.57
CA LEU A 175 -12.55 7.12 5.85
C LEU A 175 -11.46 7.90 5.14
N ILE A 176 -10.51 8.42 5.89
CA ILE A 176 -9.39 9.20 5.38
C ILE A 176 -8.09 8.48 5.71
N ILE A 177 -7.19 8.41 4.73
CA ILE A 177 -5.79 8.04 4.94
C ILE A 177 -4.96 9.22 4.44
N ASN A 178 -4.30 9.89 5.36
CA ASN A 178 -3.51 11.09 5.05
C ASN A 178 -2.20 11.10 5.87
N ASN A 179 -1.40 12.16 5.77
CA ASN A 179 -0.16 12.28 6.52
C ASN A 179 -0.30 13.28 7.68
N GLN A 180 0.29 12.97 8.84
CA GLN A 180 0.28 13.88 10.00
C GLN A 180 0.96 15.25 9.73
N ARG A 181 1.73 15.36 8.64
CA ARG A 181 2.45 16.57 8.26
C ARG A 181 1.72 17.39 7.20
N ASP A 182 0.48 17.03 6.85
CA ASP A 182 -0.33 17.83 5.94
C ASP A 182 -0.50 19.25 6.49
N GLN A 183 -0.45 20.24 5.61
CA GLN A 183 -0.31 21.64 5.98
C GLN A 183 -1.61 22.40 5.73
N LEU A 184 -2.12 23.04 6.77
CA LEU A 184 -3.25 23.96 6.61
C LEU A 184 -2.79 25.20 5.82
N LEU A 185 -3.60 25.59 4.85
CA LEU A 185 -3.41 26.79 4.03
C LEU A 185 -4.29 27.90 4.64
N VAL A 186 -3.75 28.60 5.67
CA VAL A 186 -4.45 29.68 6.40
C VAL A 186 -3.92 31.03 5.95
#